data_18cb5755cb4734bef41abee0f85da538
#
_entry.id   18cb5755cb4734bef41abee0f85da538
#
_cell.length_a   1.000
_cell.length_b   1.000
_cell.length_c   1.000
_cell.angle_alpha   90.00
_cell.angle_beta   90.00
_cell.angle_gamma   90.00
#
_symmetry.space_group_name_H-M   'P 1'
#
loop_
_entity.id
_entity.type
_entity.pdbx_description
1 polymer ?
#
loop_
_entity_poly.entity_id
_entity_poly.type
_entity_poly.pdbx_seq_one_letter_code
_entity_poly.pdbx_strand_id
1 'polypeptide(L)'
;LMFLGSILPAQARNIPEKKQILPGASIIYNSLAPKHEVRAVWLTTIGGIDWPHSYSQSPYSAKKQQQELCQILDRLQQAKINTVLIQTRIRGTMIYPSDYEPWDGCLSGFPGKSPGYDALQFAIDECHKRGMELHAWVVTIPVGKWEALGCKSLRKKFPGLIRKIGADGYMNPEDSRTGDYLAGICREITHRYNVDGIHLDYIRYPETWKI
;
A
#
# COMPACT_ATOMS: atom_id res chain seq x y z
N LEU A 1 -17.64 -11.09 -11.09
CA LEU A 1 -16.43 -10.87 -11.91
C LEU A 1 -15.25 -10.91 -10.98
N MET A 2 -14.48 -12.00 -11.00
CA MET A 2 -13.23 -12.13 -10.27
C MET A 2 -12.17 -11.27 -10.96
N PHE A 3 -11.73 -10.20 -10.33
CA PHE A 3 -10.49 -9.53 -10.74
C PHE A 3 -9.31 -10.29 -10.14
N LEU A 4 -8.66 -11.10 -10.95
CA LEU A 4 -7.30 -11.56 -10.70
C LEU A 4 -6.39 -10.35 -10.92
N GLY A 5 -6.00 -9.68 -9.83
CA GLY A 5 -5.02 -8.62 -9.87
C GLY A 5 -3.65 -9.19 -10.24
N SER A 6 -3.30 -9.16 -11.52
CA SER A 6 -1.93 -9.38 -11.96
C SER A 6 -1.09 -8.19 -11.49
N ILE A 7 -0.08 -8.45 -10.67
CA ILE A 7 0.99 -7.50 -10.34
C ILE A 7 1.79 -7.31 -11.63
N LEU A 8 1.54 -6.22 -12.34
CA LEU A 8 2.40 -5.82 -13.46
C LEU A 8 3.54 -4.97 -12.90
N PRO A 9 4.80 -5.37 -13.10
CA PRO A 9 5.92 -4.52 -12.77
C PRO A 9 5.92 -3.29 -13.69
N ALA A 10 6.26 -2.13 -13.15
CA ALA A 10 6.27 -0.83 -13.85
C ALA A 10 7.31 -0.73 -15.00
N GLN A 11 8.02 -1.80 -15.32
CA GLN A 11 8.95 -1.88 -16.45
C GLN A 11 8.73 -3.14 -17.29
N ALA A 12 7.63 -3.20 -18.03
CA ALA A 12 7.49 -4.10 -19.17
C ALA A 12 8.05 -3.42 -20.43
N ARG A 13 9.36 -3.16 -20.46
CA ARG A 13 10.05 -2.86 -21.71
C ARG A 13 10.80 -4.11 -22.15
N ASN A 14 10.37 -4.65 -23.30
CA ASN A 14 10.90 -5.81 -24.01
C ASN A 14 10.38 -7.17 -23.52
N ILE A 15 9.12 -7.47 -23.87
CA ILE A 15 8.71 -8.85 -24.03
C ILE A 15 9.27 -9.29 -25.39
N PRO A 16 10.24 -10.24 -25.45
CA PRO A 16 10.66 -10.80 -26.72
C PRO A 16 9.48 -11.55 -27.35
N GLU A 17 9.28 -11.34 -28.67
CA GLU A 17 8.28 -12.05 -29.46
C GLU A 17 8.28 -13.54 -29.15
N LYS A 18 7.07 -14.13 -29.02
CA LYS A 18 6.90 -15.58 -28.85
C LYS A 18 7.64 -16.30 -29.96
N LYS A 19 8.80 -16.86 -29.64
CA LYS A 19 9.46 -17.82 -30.53
C LYS A 19 8.54 -19.03 -30.68
N GLN A 20 8.11 -19.32 -31.91
CA GLN A 20 7.43 -20.56 -32.25
C GLN A 20 8.30 -21.74 -31.82
N ILE A 21 7.81 -22.54 -30.87
CA ILE A 21 8.49 -23.77 -30.43
C ILE A 21 8.21 -24.80 -31.51
N LEU A 22 9.24 -25.18 -32.26
CA LEU A 22 9.19 -26.27 -33.23
C LEU A 22 9.01 -27.60 -32.49
N PRO A 23 8.19 -28.57 -33.01
CA PRO A 23 8.05 -29.87 -32.40
C PRO A 23 9.41 -30.59 -32.35
N GLY A 24 9.86 -30.98 -31.16
CA GLY A 24 11.15 -31.67 -30.95
C GLY A 24 12.25 -30.78 -30.33
N ALA A 25 12.03 -29.53 -30.10
CA ALA A 25 12.98 -28.68 -29.37
C ALA A 25 12.90 -28.99 -27.86
N SER A 26 13.96 -29.56 -27.29
CA SER A 26 14.12 -29.62 -25.85
C SER A 26 14.23 -28.22 -25.29
N ILE A 27 13.42 -27.89 -24.29
CA ILE A 27 13.54 -26.64 -23.55
C ILE A 27 14.85 -26.70 -22.76
N ILE A 28 15.90 -26.11 -23.29
CA ILE A 28 17.12 -25.87 -22.53
C ILE A 28 16.83 -24.74 -21.57
N TYR A 29 16.54 -25.05 -20.31
CA TYR A 29 16.52 -24.05 -19.26
C TYR A 29 17.90 -23.43 -19.17
N ASN A 30 17.99 -22.15 -19.51
CA ASN A 30 19.23 -21.39 -19.37
C ASN A 30 19.49 -21.21 -17.86
N SER A 31 20.23 -22.12 -17.27
CA SER A 31 20.60 -22.11 -15.85
C SER A 31 21.46 -20.89 -15.45
N LEU A 32 21.85 -20.09 -16.42
CA LEU A 32 22.65 -18.88 -16.24
C LEU A 32 21.82 -17.59 -16.23
N ALA A 33 20.49 -17.67 -16.45
CA ALA A 33 19.64 -16.50 -16.29
C ALA A 33 19.61 -16.15 -14.79
N PRO A 34 19.91 -14.89 -14.41
CA PRO A 34 19.83 -14.49 -13.01
C PRO A 34 18.40 -14.71 -12.51
N LYS A 35 18.26 -15.49 -11.44
CA LYS A 35 16.97 -15.63 -10.77
C LYS A 35 16.65 -14.30 -10.09
N HIS A 36 15.60 -13.65 -10.55
CA HIS A 36 15.04 -12.48 -9.86
C HIS A 36 14.26 -12.98 -8.64
N GLU A 37 14.96 -13.10 -7.53
CA GLU A 37 14.35 -13.48 -6.26
C GLU A 37 13.76 -12.24 -5.59
N VAL A 38 12.47 -12.30 -5.24
CA VAL A 38 11.82 -11.28 -4.42
C VAL A 38 12.02 -11.61 -2.95
N ARG A 39 12.73 -10.75 -2.22
CA ARG A 39 12.88 -10.79 -0.78
C ARG A 39 12.17 -9.57 -0.21
N ALA A 40 10.90 -9.75 0.11
CA ALA A 40 10.01 -8.67 0.49
C ALA A 40 9.68 -8.67 1.98
N VAL A 41 9.36 -7.49 2.50
CA VAL A 41 8.85 -7.30 3.87
C VAL A 41 7.64 -6.37 3.84
N TRP A 42 6.61 -6.67 4.66
CA TRP A 42 5.54 -5.74 4.98
C TRP A 42 6.00 -4.83 6.10
N LEU A 43 5.85 -3.53 5.90
CA LEU A 43 6.12 -2.49 6.89
C LEU A 43 4.80 -1.84 7.29
N THR A 44 4.34 -2.19 8.47
CA THR A 44 3.04 -1.77 9.01
C THR A 44 3.12 -0.37 9.62
N THR A 45 2.19 0.51 9.24
CA THR A 45 2.10 1.87 9.81
C THR A 45 0.98 2.02 10.83
N ILE A 46 -0.02 1.13 10.81
CA ILE A 46 -1.15 1.21 11.76
C ILE A 46 -0.67 1.20 13.20
N GLY A 47 -1.08 2.22 13.96
CA GLY A 47 -0.70 2.36 15.36
C GLY A 47 0.80 2.48 15.62
N GLY A 48 1.62 2.67 14.57
CA GLY A 48 3.07 2.74 14.68
C GLY A 48 3.73 1.41 15.05
N ILE A 49 3.14 0.26 14.64
CA ILE A 49 3.67 -1.08 15.01
C ILE A 49 5.11 -1.26 14.53
N ASP A 50 5.39 -1.02 13.25
CA ASP A 50 6.74 -1.09 12.70
C ASP A 50 7.35 0.30 12.51
N TRP A 51 6.51 1.27 12.10
CA TRP A 51 6.87 2.67 11.89
C TRP A 51 5.60 3.51 11.71
N PRO A 52 5.55 4.77 12.26
CA PRO A 52 6.54 5.40 13.13
C PRO A 52 6.27 5.14 14.63
N HIS A 53 7.33 5.11 15.45
CA HIS A 53 7.20 4.98 16.90
C HIS A 53 7.05 6.33 17.63
N SER A 54 7.07 7.44 16.89
CA SER A 54 6.91 8.78 17.45
C SER A 54 6.10 9.67 16.53
N TYR A 55 5.34 10.61 17.09
CA TYR A 55 4.51 11.53 16.32
C TYR A 55 5.29 12.71 15.77
N SER A 56 5.02 13.07 14.51
CA SER A 56 5.53 14.27 13.86
C SER A 56 4.62 15.46 14.14
N GLN A 57 5.05 16.34 15.04
CA GLN A 57 4.29 17.53 15.49
C GLN A 57 5.08 18.83 15.36
N SER A 58 6.33 18.74 14.94
CA SER A 58 7.25 19.83 14.68
C SER A 58 8.26 19.44 13.60
N PRO A 59 9.00 20.38 13.00
CA PRO A 59 10.06 20.05 12.05
C PRO A 59 11.13 19.11 12.64
N TYR A 60 11.43 19.25 13.92
CA TYR A 60 12.36 18.36 14.63
C TYR A 60 11.83 16.94 14.72
N SER A 61 10.59 16.76 15.18
CA SER A 61 9.98 15.43 15.31
C SER A 61 9.71 14.78 13.94
N ALA A 62 9.40 15.58 12.91
CA ALA A 62 9.31 15.09 11.53
C ALA A 62 10.64 14.49 11.07
N LYS A 63 11.75 15.22 11.30
CA LYS A 63 13.09 14.73 10.95
C LYS A 63 13.47 13.48 11.74
N LYS A 64 13.11 13.39 13.01
CA LYS A 64 13.35 12.19 13.84
C LYS A 64 12.58 10.99 13.28
N GLN A 65 11.31 11.17 12.90
CA GLN A 65 10.48 10.13 12.30
C GLN A 65 11.03 9.65 10.95
N GLN A 66 11.54 10.57 10.13
CA GLN A 66 12.23 10.26 8.88
C GLN A 66 13.53 9.48 9.09
N GLN A 67 14.35 9.89 10.08
CA GLN A 67 15.58 9.19 10.44
C GLN A 67 15.32 7.77 10.92
N GLU A 68 14.24 7.56 11.65
CA GLU A 68 13.81 6.23 12.10
C GLU A 68 13.52 5.33 10.90
N LEU A 69 12.78 5.79 9.89
CA LEU A 69 12.53 5.02 8.67
C LEU A 69 13.84 4.69 7.95
N CYS A 70 14.75 5.66 7.81
CA CYS A 70 16.07 5.40 7.22
C CYS A 70 16.82 4.27 7.94
N GLN A 71 16.83 4.27 9.28
CA GLN A 71 17.48 3.21 10.06
C GLN A 71 16.82 1.83 9.85
N ILE A 72 15.49 1.79 9.70
CA ILE A 72 14.77 0.55 9.38
C ILE A 72 15.21 0.07 7.98
N LEU A 73 15.19 0.94 6.98
CA LEU A 73 15.55 0.61 5.62
C LEU A 73 17.03 0.18 5.48
N ASP A 74 17.95 0.80 6.23
CA ASP A 74 19.36 0.40 6.28
C ASP A 74 19.51 -1.04 6.78
N ARG A 75 18.79 -1.43 7.82
CA ARG A 75 18.78 -2.81 8.34
C ARG A 75 18.19 -3.78 7.33
N LEU A 76 17.12 -3.40 6.63
CA LEU A 76 16.50 -4.23 5.60
C LEU A 76 17.46 -4.44 4.41
N GLN A 77 18.17 -3.38 3.99
CA GLN A 77 19.20 -3.48 2.95
C GLN A 77 20.34 -4.41 3.35
N GLN A 78 20.83 -4.31 4.60
CA GLN A 78 21.85 -5.22 5.15
C GLN A 78 21.37 -6.69 5.14
N ALA A 79 20.10 -6.92 5.42
CA ALA A 79 19.45 -8.23 5.35
C ALA A 79 19.16 -8.69 3.91
N LYS A 80 19.58 -7.91 2.89
CA LYS A 80 19.36 -8.22 1.46
C LYS A 80 17.88 -8.24 1.06
N ILE A 81 17.03 -7.55 1.79
CA ILE A 81 15.66 -7.27 1.34
C ILE A 81 15.73 -6.34 0.12
N ASN A 82 14.94 -6.63 -0.88
CA ASN A 82 14.92 -5.85 -2.12
C ASN A 82 13.54 -5.24 -2.44
N THR A 83 12.52 -5.52 -1.64
CA THR A 83 11.16 -5.02 -1.84
C THR A 83 10.52 -4.70 -0.48
N VAL A 84 9.96 -3.51 -0.34
CA VAL A 84 9.23 -3.06 0.85
C VAL A 84 7.78 -2.77 0.49
N LEU A 85 6.85 -3.43 1.16
CA LEU A 85 5.43 -3.13 1.06
C LEU A 85 5.03 -2.25 2.25
N ILE A 86 4.96 -0.93 2.04
CA ILE A 86 4.60 0.01 3.12
C ILE A 86 3.09 0.19 3.19
N GLN A 87 2.51 0.10 4.39
CA GLN A 87 1.09 0.29 4.58
C GLN A 87 0.70 1.76 4.32
N THR A 88 0.18 2.01 3.12
CA THR A 88 -0.10 3.34 2.56
C THR A 88 -1.54 3.78 2.83
N ARG A 89 -2.51 2.90 2.62
CA ARG A 89 -3.89 3.05 3.07
C ARG A 89 -4.12 2.11 4.24
N ILE A 90 -4.49 2.67 5.39
CA ILE A 90 -4.63 1.89 6.62
C ILE A 90 -6.07 1.36 6.75
N ARG A 91 -7.01 2.22 7.10
CA ARG A 91 -8.43 1.88 7.26
C ARG A 91 -9.29 3.11 7.02
N GLY A 92 -9.45 3.51 5.77
CA GLY A 92 -10.12 4.75 5.41
C GLY A 92 -9.30 6.01 5.72
N THR A 93 -7.98 5.85 5.83
CA THR A 93 -7.00 6.91 6.10
C THR A 93 -5.69 6.62 5.37
N MET A 94 -4.89 7.64 5.09
CA MET A 94 -3.69 7.60 4.26
C MET A 94 -2.46 8.13 4.98
N ILE A 95 -1.27 7.72 4.53
CA ILE A 95 0.02 8.27 4.98
C ILE A 95 0.59 9.34 4.02
N TYR A 96 -0.20 9.81 3.07
CA TYR A 96 0.15 10.84 2.09
C TYR A 96 -1.02 11.82 1.90
N PRO A 97 -0.81 13.01 1.30
CA PRO A 97 -1.90 13.97 1.04
C PRO A 97 -2.81 13.43 -0.08
N SER A 98 -3.93 12.82 0.29
CA SER A 98 -4.90 12.22 -0.62
C SER A 98 -6.14 13.10 -0.79
N ASP A 99 -6.71 13.11 -2.01
CA ASP A 99 -8.01 13.71 -2.29
C ASP A 99 -9.17 12.79 -1.87
N TYR A 100 -8.87 11.53 -1.57
CA TYR A 100 -9.87 10.51 -1.24
C TYR A 100 -10.13 10.37 0.25
N GLU A 101 -9.09 10.30 1.06
CA GLU A 101 -9.18 9.98 2.48
C GLU A 101 -8.27 10.89 3.34
N PRO A 102 -8.64 11.13 4.60
CA PRO A 102 -7.84 11.97 5.48
C PRO A 102 -6.53 11.30 5.90
N TRP A 103 -5.60 12.11 6.41
CA TRP A 103 -4.38 11.63 7.03
C TRP A 103 -4.65 10.67 8.17
N ASP A 104 -3.86 9.60 8.26
CA ASP A 104 -3.88 8.72 9.42
C ASP A 104 -3.21 9.38 10.63
N GLY A 105 -3.75 9.08 11.81
CA GLY A 105 -3.22 9.61 13.06
C GLY A 105 -1.88 8.99 13.48
N CYS A 106 -1.44 7.88 12.89
CA CYS A 106 -0.17 7.24 13.23
C CYS A 106 1.05 8.15 13.03
N LEU A 107 0.98 9.08 12.04
CA LEU A 107 2.09 9.97 11.73
C LEU A 107 2.14 11.19 12.66
N SER A 108 1.02 11.87 12.90
CA SER A 108 0.96 13.14 13.65
C SER A 108 0.44 13.00 15.08
N GLY A 109 -0.14 11.86 15.42
CA GLY A 109 -0.90 11.67 16.68
C GLY A 109 -2.34 12.16 16.59
N PHE A 110 -2.71 12.83 15.50
CA PHE A 110 -4.05 13.43 15.31
C PHE A 110 -4.64 12.98 13.97
N PRO A 111 -5.69 12.17 13.95
CA PRO A 111 -6.38 11.79 12.71
C PRO A 111 -6.81 13.02 11.90
N GLY A 112 -6.51 13.02 10.61
CA GLY A 112 -6.80 14.11 9.68
C GLY A 112 -5.74 15.21 9.63
N LYS A 113 -4.74 15.20 10.53
CA LYS A 113 -3.68 16.22 10.57
C LYS A 113 -2.42 15.73 9.86
N SER A 114 -1.91 16.53 8.93
CA SER A 114 -0.64 16.29 8.25
C SER A 114 0.53 16.20 9.25
N PRO A 115 1.50 15.31 9.02
CA PRO A 115 2.75 15.24 9.79
C PRO A 115 3.74 16.35 9.41
N GLY A 116 3.42 17.21 8.44
CA GLY A 116 4.30 18.26 7.93
C GLY A 116 5.22 17.84 6.79
N TYR A 117 5.09 16.60 6.31
CA TYR A 117 5.80 16.09 5.13
C TYR A 117 4.97 14.97 4.47
N ASP A 118 5.33 14.63 3.23
CA ASP A 118 4.73 13.49 2.52
C ASP A 118 5.50 12.21 2.86
N ALA A 119 4.88 11.36 3.69
CA ALA A 119 5.53 10.17 4.20
C ALA A 119 5.69 9.08 3.14
N LEU A 120 4.77 8.98 2.17
CA LEU A 120 4.87 8.03 1.07
C LEU A 120 6.00 8.43 0.11
N GLN A 121 6.05 9.70 -0.31
CA GLN A 121 7.13 10.19 -1.18
C GLN A 121 8.50 9.99 -0.52
N PHE A 122 8.61 10.33 0.77
CA PHE A 122 9.85 10.13 1.50
C PHE A 122 10.27 8.65 1.54
N ALA A 123 9.33 7.74 1.79
CA ALA A 123 9.61 6.31 1.81
C ALA A 123 10.06 5.77 0.44
N ILE A 124 9.45 6.23 -0.67
CA ILE A 124 9.84 5.89 -2.03
C ILE A 124 11.28 6.31 -2.29
N ASP A 125 11.59 7.58 -2.03
CA ASP A 125 12.93 8.13 -2.28
C ASP A 125 14.00 7.37 -1.50
N GLU A 126 13.73 7.05 -0.24
CA GLU A 126 14.68 6.34 0.62
C GLU A 126 14.82 4.85 0.26
N CYS A 127 13.76 4.18 -0.22
CA CYS A 127 13.86 2.82 -0.76
C CYS A 127 14.69 2.81 -2.05
N HIS A 128 14.38 3.69 -3.00
CA HIS A 128 15.08 3.77 -4.28
C HIS A 128 16.57 4.11 -4.13
N LYS A 129 16.94 5.01 -3.20
CA LYS A 129 18.35 5.29 -2.86
C LYS A 129 19.12 4.04 -2.42
N ARG A 130 18.41 3.05 -1.85
CA ARG A 130 18.99 1.79 -1.37
C ARG A 130 18.87 0.63 -2.38
N GLY A 131 18.35 0.90 -3.58
CA GLY A 131 18.11 -0.12 -4.60
C GLY A 131 16.99 -1.09 -4.24
N MET A 132 16.04 -0.67 -3.41
CA MET A 132 14.86 -1.44 -3.04
C MET A 132 13.62 -0.90 -3.76
N GLU A 133 12.75 -1.81 -4.21
CA GLU A 133 11.41 -1.47 -4.68
C GLU A 133 10.52 -1.07 -3.51
N LEU A 134 9.61 -0.11 -3.74
CA LEU A 134 8.55 0.21 -2.81
C LEU A 134 7.18 -0.05 -3.44
N HIS A 135 6.41 -0.90 -2.79
CA HIS A 135 5.02 -1.20 -3.14
C HIS A 135 4.07 -0.54 -2.14
N ALA A 136 3.07 0.19 -2.65
CA ALA A 136 2.04 0.77 -1.81
C ALA A 136 1.07 -0.33 -1.33
N TRP A 137 1.06 -0.61 -0.02
CA TRP A 137 0.15 -1.57 0.58
C TRP A 137 -1.18 -0.87 0.93
N VAL A 138 -2.24 -1.28 0.25
CA VAL A 138 -3.59 -0.72 0.34
C VAL A 138 -4.51 -1.71 1.01
N VAL A 139 -4.90 -1.46 2.26
CA VAL A 139 -5.98 -2.19 2.94
C VAL A 139 -7.31 -1.78 2.30
N THR A 140 -8.07 -2.71 1.72
CA THR A 140 -9.18 -2.40 0.82
C THR A 140 -10.53 -2.31 1.53
N ILE A 141 -11.12 -3.44 1.93
CA ILE A 141 -12.49 -3.52 2.44
C ILE A 141 -12.67 -2.96 3.86
N PRO A 142 -11.77 -3.20 4.83
CA PRO A 142 -11.87 -2.59 6.15
C PRO A 142 -11.67 -1.08 6.12
N VAL A 143 -12.53 -0.33 6.82
CA VAL A 143 -12.44 1.14 6.94
C VAL A 143 -12.31 1.61 8.39
N GLY A 144 -12.03 0.69 9.30
CA GLY A 144 -11.73 0.95 10.70
C GLY A 144 -12.93 1.07 11.61
N LYS A 145 -12.70 1.54 12.83
CA LYS A 145 -13.76 1.71 13.83
C LYS A 145 -14.87 2.60 13.30
N TRP A 146 -16.12 2.21 13.59
CA TRP A 146 -17.31 2.90 13.10
C TRP A 146 -17.30 4.40 13.40
N GLU A 147 -16.77 4.77 14.58
CA GLU A 147 -16.69 6.16 15.02
C GLU A 147 -15.37 6.86 14.66
N ALA A 148 -14.44 6.16 14.01
CA ALA A 148 -13.18 6.77 13.56
C ALA A 148 -13.40 7.72 12.38
N LEU A 149 -12.48 8.67 12.22
CA LEU A 149 -12.55 9.73 11.21
C LEU A 149 -12.70 9.17 9.79
N GLY A 150 -11.89 8.19 9.39
CA GLY A 150 -11.93 7.60 8.06
C GLY A 150 -13.29 6.97 7.75
N CYS A 151 -13.83 6.15 8.67
CA CYS A 151 -15.12 5.54 8.50
C CYS A 151 -16.27 6.58 8.46
N LYS A 152 -16.23 7.59 9.34
CA LYS A 152 -17.22 8.70 9.32
C LYS A 152 -17.18 9.47 8.00
N SER A 153 -15.98 9.77 7.51
CA SER A 153 -15.80 10.48 6.24
C SER A 153 -16.38 9.72 5.07
N LEU A 154 -16.10 8.41 5.00
CA LEU A 154 -16.62 7.55 3.93
C LEU A 154 -18.14 7.38 4.00
N ARG A 155 -18.71 7.22 5.20
CA ARG A 155 -20.19 7.14 5.37
C ARG A 155 -20.89 8.42 4.93
N LYS A 156 -20.26 9.57 5.20
CA LYS A 156 -20.79 10.88 4.75
C LYS A 156 -20.70 11.03 3.24
N LYS A 157 -19.56 10.62 2.65
CA LYS A 157 -19.30 10.73 1.21
C LYS A 157 -20.15 9.75 0.39
N PHE A 158 -20.36 8.54 0.91
CA PHE A 158 -21.07 7.46 0.24
C PHE A 158 -22.14 6.83 1.15
N PRO A 159 -23.32 7.46 1.29
CA PRO A 159 -24.40 6.91 2.10
C PRO A 159 -24.76 5.49 1.67
N GLY A 160 -24.86 4.58 2.65
CA GLY A 160 -25.23 3.17 2.43
C GLY A 160 -24.13 2.25 1.92
N LEU A 161 -22.95 2.79 1.54
CA LEU A 161 -21.83 1.97 1.03
C LEU A 161 -21.10 1.21 2.14
N ILE A 162 -20.98 1.83 3.33
CA ILE A 162 -20.24 1.25 4.45
C ILE A 162 -21.21 0.43 5.32
N ARG A 163 -20.87 -0.82 5.56
CA ARG A 163 -21.60 -1.73 6.45
C ARG A 163 -20.91 -1.79 7.81
N LYS A 164 -21.71 -1.78 8.87
CA LYS A 164 -21.23 -1.95 10.25
C LYS A 164 -21.26 -3.42 10.62
N ILE A 165 -20.11 -3.94 11.07
CA ILE A 165 -19.98 -5.30 11.59
C ILE A 165 -19.29 -5.19 12.95
N GLY A 166 -19.99 -5.50 14.02
CA GLY A 166 -19.51 -5.26 15.37
C GLY A 166 -19.21 -3.77 15.61
N ALA A 167 -17.99 -3.44 15.98
CA ALA A 167 -17.54 -2.06 16.22
C ALA A 167 -16.85 -1.41 14.99
N ASP A 168 -16.72 -2.15 13.88
CA ASP A 168 -15.95 -1.74 12.71
C ASP A 168 -16.85 -1.50 11.48
N GLY A 169 -16.36 -0.66 10.57
CA GLY A 169 -16.94 -0.40 9.27
C GLY A 169 -16.19 -1.13 8.15
N TYR A 170 -16.95 -1.57 7.15
CA TYR A 170 -16.43 -2.27 5.98
C TYR A 170 -17.10 -1.73 4.72
N MET A 171 -16.33 -1.55 3.65
CA MET A 171 -16.93 -1.26 2.34
C MET A 171 -17.74 -2.47 1.89
N ASN A 172 -18.91 -2.22 1.28
CA ASN A 172 -19.72 -3.30 0.74
C ASN A 172 -19.07 -3.83 -0.55
N PRO A 173 -18.51 -5.06 -0.59
CA PRO A 173 -17.84 -5.58 -1.77
C PRO A 173 -18.80 -5.90 -2.93
N GLU A 174 -20.11 -6.00 -2.67
CA GLU A 174 -21.15 -6.24 -3.68
C GLU A 174 -21.59 -4.96 -4.40
N ASP A 175 -21.28 -3.80 -3.84
CA ASP A 175 -21.62 -2.50 -4.42
C ASP A 175 -20.50 -2.06 -5.39
N SER A 176 -20.85 -1.82 -6.65
CA SER A 176 -19.89 -1.42 -7.70
C SER A 176 -19.09 -0.16 -7.32
N ARG A 177 -19.69 0.75 -6.51
CA ARG A 177 -19.02 1.96 -6.03
C ARG A 177 -17.76 1.64 -5.20
N THR A 178 -17.70 0.46 -4.55
CA THR A 178 -16.51 0.01 -3.83
C THR A 178 -15.33 -0.20 -4.77
N GLY A 179 -15.56 -0.92 -5.88
CA GLY A 179 -14.53 -1.14 -6.90
C GLY A 179 -14.06 0.16 -7.54
N ASP A 180 -14.98 1.02 -7.95
CA ASP A 180 -14.68 2.33 -8.55
C ASP A 180 -13.86 3.22 -7.61
N TYR A 181 -14.22 3.24 -6.33
CA TYR A 181 -13.54 4.01 -5.30
C TYR A 181 -12.10 3.53 -5.07
N LEU A 182 -11.91 2.21 -4.90
CA LEU A 182 -10.59 1.61 -4.71
C LEU A 182 -9.70 1.77 -5.96
N ALA A 183 -10.27 1.64 -7.15
CA ALA A 183 -9.58 1.92 -8.41
C ALA A 183 -9.15 3.39 -8.49
N GLY A 184 -9.99 4.31 -8.01
CA GLY A 184 -9.65 5.74 -7.90
C GLY A 184 -8.43 5.99 -7.00
N ILE A 185 -8.38 5.34 -5.82
CA ILE A 185 -7.22 5.42 -4.92
C ILE A 185 -5.95 4.86 -5.59
N CYS A 186 -6.03 3.69 -6.23
CA CYS A 186 -4.89 3.12 -6.93
C CYS A 186 -4.39 4.05 -8.04
N ARG A 187 -5.32 4.65 -8.79
CA ARG A 187 -4.99 5.64 -9.82
C ARG A 187 -4.33 6.89 -9.23
N GLU A 188 -4.83 7.41 -8.12
CA GLU A 188 -4.21 8.56 -7.43
C GLU A 188 -2.76 8.25 -7.06
N ILE A 189 -2.50 7.08 -6.44
CA ILE A 189 -1.15 6.66 -6.04
C ILE A 189 -0.24 6.56 -7.27
N THR A 190 -0.64 5.84 -8.32
CA THR A 190 0.19 5.61 -9.50
C THR A 190 0.42 6.86 -10.36
N HIS A 191 -0.48 7.84 -10.30
CA HIS A 191 -0.30 9.12 -11.00
C HIS A 191 0.60 10.09 -10.25
N ARG A 192 0.57 10.07 -8.92
CA ARG A 192 1.31 11.03 -8.09
C ARG A 192 2.68 10.55 -7.67
N TYR A 193 2.87 9.23 -7.58
CA TYR A 193 4.05 8.63 -6.97
C TYR A 193 4.70 7.59 -7.88
N ASN A 194 6.02 7.56 -7.85
CA ASN A 194 6.81 6.54 -8.56
C ASN A 194 6.93 5.26 -7.72
N VAL A 195 5.78 4.66 -7.37
CA VAL A 195 5.75 3.35 -6.71
C VAL A 195 6.07 2.24 -7.72
N ASP A 196 6.75 1.19 -7.28
CA ASP A 196 7.09 0.03 -8.12
C ASP A 196 5.92 -0.94 -8.24
N GLY A 197 4.96 -0.87 -7.32
CA GLY A 197 3.75 -1.69 -7.35
C GLY A 197 2.70 -1.24 -6.34
N ILE A 198 1.51 -1.84 -6.46
CA ILE A 198 0.43 -1.73 -5.48
C ILE A 198 0.10 -3.12 -4.99
N HIS A 199 0.03 -3.29 -3.67
CA HIS A 199 -0.40 -4.51 -3.01
C HIS A 199 -1.80 -4.29 -2.40
N LEU A 200 -2.80 -5.01 -2.91
CA LEU A 200 -4.17 -4.97 -2.39
C LEU A 200 -4.35 -6.04 -1.32
N ASP A 201 -4.65 -5.60 -0.11
CA ASP A 201 -4.86 -6.48 1.03
C ASP A 201 -6.29 -6.40 1.55
N TYR A 202 -6.74 -7.44 2.26
CA TYR A 202 -8.12 -7.58 2.75
C TYR A 202 -9.18 -7.39 1.65
N ILE A 203 -8.86 -7.78 0.41
CA ILE A 203 -9.80 -7.76 -0.74
C ILE A 203 -10.70 -9.01 -0.69
N ARG A 204 -11.43 -9.15 0.39
CA ARG A 204 -12.28 -10.29 0.70
C ARG A 204 -13.47 -9.87 1.54
N TYR A 205 -14.49 -10.73 1.59
CA TYR A 205 -15.58 -10.55 2.54
C TYR A 205 -15.06 -10.61 3.98
N PRO A 206 -15.59 -9.80 4.89
CA PRO A 206 -15.34 -9.96 6.32
C PRO A 206 -15.80 -11.35 6.78
N GLU A 207 -15.08 -12.00 7.68
CA GLU A 207 -15.37 -13.37 8.15
C GLU A 207 -16.76 -13.51 8.76
N THR A 208 -17.29 -12.43 9.33
CA THR A 208 -18.62 -12.37 9.97
C THR A 208 -19.72 -11.88 9.03
N TRP A 209 -19.43 -11.71 7.73
CA TRP A 209 -20.41 -11.29 6.74
C TRP A 209 -21.37 -12.47 6.49
N LYS A 210 -22.57 -12.37 7.03
CA LYS A 210 -23.66 -13.30 6.67
C LYS A 210 -24.27 -12.82 5.36
N ILE A 211 -24.17 -13.64 4.35
CA ILE A 211 -24.86 -13.48 3.05
C ILE A 211 -26.35 -13.72 3.26
#